data_9d760859e7d110fd30a42d932af96cdf
#
_entry.id   9d760859e7d110fd30a42d932af96cdf
#
_cell.length_a   1.000
_cell.length_b   1.000
_cell.length_c   1.000
_cell.angle_alpha   90.00
_cell.angle_beta   90.00
_cell.angle_gamma   90.00
#
_symmetry.space_group_name_H-M   'P 1'
#
loop_
_entity.id
_entity.type
_entity.pdbx_description
1 polymer ?
#
loop_
_entity_poly.entity_id
_entity_poly.type
_entity_poly.pdbx_seq_one_letter_code
_entity_poly.pdbx_strand_id
1 'polypeptide(L)'
;MSIGLTHYLILSAIVFACGLLTILLKRNAIGILMGVELVLNAANINLVALNRYWHGGVAGGGGKPLLDGQAFALFVIVIAAAEAAVALAIFLNFYNNFASIDVEKGNKLKG
;
A
#
# COMPACT_ATOMS: atom_id res chain seq x y z
N MET A 1 5.05 14.64 25.31
CA MET A 1 5.50 13.43 24.65
C MET A 1 5.82 13.75 23.20
N SER A 2 7.06 13.60 22.80
CA SER A 2 7.44 13.85 21.43
C SER A 2 7.24 12.58 20.59
N ILE A 3 6.57 12.72 19.47
CA ILE A 3 6.38 11.63 18.53
C ILE A 3 7.66 11.52 17.70
N GLY A 4 8.34 10.38 17.81
CA GLY A 4 9.60 10.15 17.12
C GLY A 4 9.50 9.05 16.06
N LEU A 5 10.64 8.75 15.46
CA LEU A 5 10.75 7.71 14.42
C LEU A 5 10.19 6.37 14.91
N THR A 6 10.48 6.01 16.16
CA THR A 6 10.01 4.74 16.72
C THR A 6 8.49 4.62 16.68
N HIS A 7 7.79 5.71 16.96
CA HIS A 7 6.32 5.70 16.92
C HIS A 7 5.80 5.42 15.52
N TYR A 8 6.41 6.02 14.50
CA TYR A 8 6.01 5.81 13.12
C TYR A 8 6.35 4.40 12.64
N LEU A 9 7.49 3.87 13.06
CA LEU A 9 7.86 2.50 12.71
C LEU A 9 6.93 1.47 13.35
N ILE A 10 6.49 1.71 14.58
CA ILE A 10 5.51 0.85 15.24
C ILE A 10 4.17 0.91 14.51
N LEU A 11 3.72 2.10 14.16
CA LEU A 11 2.49 2.27 13.40
C LEU A 11 2.57 1.52 12.07
N SER A 12 3.67 1.69 11.37
CA SER A 12 3.92 1.01 10.09
C SER A 12 3.90 -0.51 10.26
N ALA A 13 4.51 -1.02 11.33
CA ALA A 13 4.53 -2.45 11.61
C ALA A 13 3.12 -2.98 11.87
N ILE A 14 2.30 -2.23 12.60
CA ILE A 14 0.91 -2.61 12.85
C ILE A 14 0.11 -2.64 11.55
N VAL A 15 0.24 -1.62 10.72
CA VAL A 15 -0.46 -1.55 9.43
C VAL A 15 0.00 -2.70 8.53
N PHE A 16 1.29 -2.99 8.52
CA PHE A 16 1.84 -4.10 7.74
C PHE A 16 1.26 -5.45 8.19
N ALA A 17 1.22 -5.66 9.51
CA ALA A 17 0.65 -6.88 10.08
C ALA A 17 -0.84 -7.01 9.71
N CYS A 18 -1.59 -5.93 9.81
CA CYS A 18 -2.99 -5.92 9.41
C CYS A 18 -3.16 -6.26 7.93
N GLY A 19 -2.29 -5.73 7.07
CA GLY A 19 -2.31 -6.03 5.65
C GLY A 19 -2.04 -7.51 5.37
N LEU A 20 -1.02 -8.07 6.01
CA LEU A 20 -0.70 -9.48 5.86
C LEU A 20 -1.84 -10.38 6.34
N LEU A 21 -2.42 -10.06 7.48
CA LEU A 21 -3.56 -10.82 7.99
C LEU A 21 -4.73 -10.77 7.03
N THR A 22 -4.99 -9.62 6.46
CA THR A 22 -6.07 -9.46 5.49
C THR A 22 -5.84 -10.35 4.26
N ILE A 23 -4.60 -10.36 3.74
CA ILE A 23 -4.25 -11.19 2.58
C ILE A 23 -4.44 -12.68 2.91
N LEU A 24 -4.02 -13.10 4.09
CA LEU A 24 -4.07 -14.51 4.48
C LEU A 24 -5.47 -14.98 4.83
N LEU A 25 -6.30 -14.11 5.39
CA LEU A 25 -7.62 -14.50 5.89
C LEU A 25 -8.74 -14.30 4.89
N LYS A 26 -8.62 -13.34 3.99
CA LYS A 26 -9.66 -13.06 3.01
C LYS A 26 -9.55 -14.00 1.81
N ARG A 27 -10.69 -14.48 1.36
CA ARG A 27 -10.75 -15.37 0.20
C ARG A 27 -11.17 -14.66 -1.07
N ASN A 28 -11.78 -13.47 -0.94
CA ASN A 28 -12.21 -12.73 -2.11
C ASN A 28 -11.13 -11.79 -2.62
N ALA A 29 -11.20 -11.46 -3.89
CA ALA A 29 -10.20 -10.63 -4.55
C ALA A 29 -10.14 -9.21 -3.96
N ILE A 30 -11.28 -8.65 -3.57
CA ILE A 30 -11.34 -7.33 -2.98
C ILE A 30 -10.60 -7.30 -1.65
N GLY A 31 -10.81 -8.31 -0.80
CA GLY A 31 -10.12 -8.42 0.48
C GLY A 31 -8.62 -8.53 0.31
N ILE A 32 -8.15 -9.34 -0.64
CA ILE A 32 -6.72 -9.48 -0.94
C ILE A 32 -6.16 -8.16 -1.45
N LEU A 33 -6.90 -7.47 -2.32
CA LEU A 33 -6.49 -6.17 -2.83
C LEU A 33 -6.33 -5.15 -1.70
N MET A 34 -7.28 -5.10 -0.79
CA MET A 34 -7.22 -4.21 0.37
C MET A 34 -6.00 -4.52 1.24
N GLY A 35 -5.69 -5.80 1.43
CA GLY A 35 -4.51 -6.22 2.19
C GLY A 35 -3.23 -5.77 1.52
N VAL A 36 -3.11 -5.92 0.22
CA VAL A 36 -1.96 -5.46 -0.55
C VAL A 36 -1.80 -3.95 -0.41
N GLU A 37 -2.90 -3.20 -0.49
CA GLU A 37 -2.85 -1.75 -0.31
C GLU A 37 -2.36 -1.36 1.08
N LEU A 38 -2.78 -2.08 2.12
CA LEU A 38 -2.29 -1.82 3.48
C LEU A 38 -0.80 -2.09 3.60
N VAL A 39 -0.30 -3.17 3.00
CA VAL A 39 1.12 -3.50 3.02
C VAL A 39 1.93 -2.41 2.32
N LEU A 40 1.47 -1.95 1.17
CA LEU A 40 2.14 -0.90 0.42
C LEU A 40 2.09 0.44 1.16
N ASN A 41 0.98 0.75 1.82
CA ASN A 41 0.88 1.94 2.66
C ASN A 41 1.83 1.88 3.85
N ALA A 42 2.03 0.72 4.45
CA ALA A 42 3.01 0.55 5.52
C ALA A 42 4.42 0.90 5.03
N ALA A 43 4.77 0.46 3.82
CA ALA A 43 6.05 0.82 3.22
C ALA A 43 6.16 2.33 3.01
N ASN A 44 5.09 2.98 2.56
CA ASN A 44 5.06 4.43 2.37
C ASN A 44 5.23 5.17 3.70
N ILE A 45 4.59 4.70 4.78
CA ILE A 45 4.77 5.29 6.11
C ILE A 45 6.24 5.22 6.53
N ASN A 46 6.89 4.09 6.30
CA ASN A 46 8.31 3.93 6.60
C ASN A 46 9.16 4.90 5.81
N LEU A 47 8.90 5.04 4.50
CA LEU A 47 9.66 5.95 3.66
C LEU A 47 9.53 7.40 4.13
N VAL A 48 8.32 7.84 4.45
CA VAL A 48 8.09 9.21 4.94
C VAL A 48 8.77 9.42 6.28
N ALA A 49 8.65 8.47 7.19
CA ALA A 49 9.24 8.56 8.53
C ALA A 49 10.77 8.61 8.46
N LEU A 50 11.36 7.74 7.66
CA LEU A 50 12.81 7.70 7.49
C LEU A 50 13.33 8.97 6.83
N ASN A 51 12.63 9.47 5.81
CA ASN A 51 13.03 10.71 5.17
C ASN A 51 13.02 11.87 6.16
N ARG A 52 11.98 11.97 6.96
CA ARG A 52 11.89 13.03 7.97
C ARG A 52 12.99 12.90 9.03
N TYR A 53 13.27 11.68 9.48
CA TYR A 53 14.28 11.45 10.50
C TYR A 53 15.68 11.75 9.97
N TRP A 54 16.03 11.24 8.79
CA TRP A 54 17.37 11.37 8.24
C TRP A 54 17.63 12.76 7.66
N HIS A 55 16.62 13.42 7.13
CA HIS A 55 16.80 14.65 6.37
C HIS A 55 16.13 15.87 7.01
N GLY A 56 15.36 15.66 8.07
CA GLY A 56 14.63 16.72 8.74
C GLY A 56 15.42 17.49 9.78
N GLY A 57 16.70 17.21 9.93
CA GLY A 57 17.56 17.94 10.86
C GLY A 57 17.33 17.62 12.33
N VAL A 58 16.53 16.64 12.63
CA VAL A 58 16.17 16.35 14.02
C VAL A 58 17.26 15.56 14.73
N ALA A 59 18.10 14.88 14.02
CA ALA A 59 19.09 13.98 14.60
C ALA A 59 20.50 14.57 14.60
N GLY A 60 20.64 15.87 14.66
CA GLY A 60 21.95 16.49 14.77
C GLY A 60 22.82 16.35 13.52
N GLY A 61 22.28 15.84 12.46
CA GLY A 61 23.02 15.62 11.25
C GLY A 61 23.13 16.81 10.33
N GLY A 62 22.60 17.95 10.67
CA GLY A 62 22.78 19.19 9.89
C GLY A 62 22.63 19.04 8.39
N GLY A 63 22.20 17.88 7.92
CA GLY A 63 22.09 17.59 6.51
C GLY A 63 20.83 18.17 5.91
N LYS A 64 20.96 18.77 4.76
CA LYS A 64 19.81 19.16 3.98
C LYS A 64 19.10 17.90 3.51
N PRO A 65 17.73 17.87 3.50
CA PRO A 65 17.03 16.72 2.98
C PRO A 65 17.43 16.46 1.53
N LEU A 66 17.59 15.18 1.18
CA LEU A 66 17.90 14.77 -0.18
C LEU A 66 16.83 15.28 -1.15
N LEU A 67 15.58 15.29 -0.69
CA LEU A 67 14.44 15.83 -1.42
C LEU A 67 13.76 16.83 -0.52
N ASP A 68 13.38 17.97 -1.07
CA ASP A 68 12.51 18.91 -0.39
C ASP A 68 11.28 18.15 0.11
N GLY A 69 10.81 18.47 1.34
CA GLY A 69 9.67 17.77 1.93
C GLY A 69 8.45 17.75 1.04
N GLN A 70 8.19 18.83 0.33
CA GLN A 70 7.07 18.89 -0.60
C GLN A 70 7.27 17.99 -1.81
N ALA A 71 8.48 17.97 -2.38
CA ALA A 71 8.80 17.11 -3.50
C ALA A 71 8.71 15.64 -3.10
N PHE A 72 9.17 15.29 -1.90
CA PHE A 72 9.09 13.93 -1.39
C PHE A 72 7.63 13.51 -1.16
N ALA A 73 6.82 14.39 -0.59
CA ALA A 73 5.40 14.11 -0.38
C ALA A 73 4.68 13.87 -1.72
N LEU A 74 4.98 14.69 -2.72
CA LEU A 74 4.43 14.52 -4.06
C LEU A 74 4.84 13.18 -4.66
N PHE A 75 6.10 12.81 -4.50
CA PHE A 75 6.63 11.53 -4.99
C PHE A 75 5.90 10.35 -4.35
N VAL A 76 5.65 10.41 -3.04
CA VAL A 76 4.90 9.36 -2.32
C VAL A 76 3.46 9.28 -2.83
N ILE A 77 2.81 10.42 -3.05
CA ILE A 77 1.45 10.45 -3.58
C ILE A 77 1.39 9.81 -4.97
N VAL A 78 2.36 10.10 -5.83
CA VAL A 78 2.41 9.53 -7.18
C VAL A 78 2.60 8.01 -7.10
N ILE A 79 3.50 7.55 -6.24
CA ILE A 79 3.71 6.10 -6.06
C ILE A 79 2.43 5.43 -5.56
N ALA A 80 1.77 6.01 -4.56
CA ALA A 80 0.54 5.47 -4.02
C ALA A 80 -0.56 5.41 -5.09
N ALA A 81 -0.67 6.44 -5.91
CA ALA A 81 -1.64 6.47 -6.99
C ALA A 81 -1.33 5.39 -8.04
N ALA A 82 -0.06 5.21 -8.39
CA ALA A 82 0.36 4.19 -9.34
C ALA A 82 0.07 2.78 -8.82
N GLU A 83 0.35 2.54 -7.53
CA GLU A 83 0.05 1.26 -6.89
C GLU A 83 -1.44 0.96 -6.92
N ALA A 84 -2.27 1.95 -6.58
CA ALA A 84 -3.71 1.80 -6.61
C ALA A 84 -4.23 1.52 -8.02
N ALA A 85 -3.68 2.20 -9.02
CA ALA A 85 -4.08 2.01 -10.41
C ALA A 85 -3.73 0.60 -10.90
N VAL A 86 -2.52 0.12 -10.60
CA VAL A 86 -2.10 -1.24 -10.98
C VAL A 86 -2.96 -2.28 -10.27
N ALA A 87 -3.19 -2.10 -8.97
CA ALA A 87 -4.00 -3.01 -8.18
C ALA A 87 -5.42 -3.09 -8.72
N LEU A 88 -6.00 -1.93 -9.06
CA LEU A 88 -7.34 -1.87 -9.64
C LEU A 88 -7.39 -2.55 -11.00
N ALA A 89 -6.37 -2.35 -11.84
CA ALA A 89 -6.29 -3.00 -13.14
C ALA A 89 -6.24 -4.52 -13.00
N ILE A 90 -5.44 -5.03 -12.07
CA ILE A 90 -5.35 -6.46 -11.80
C ILE A 90 -6.71 -6.99 -11.34
N PHE A 91 -7.36 -6.26 -10.42
CA PHE A 91 -8.67 -6.64 -9.91
C PHE A 91 -9.71 -6.71 -11.03
N LEU A 92 -9.77 -5.70 -11.88
CA LEU A 92 -10.73 -5.68 -12.97
C LEU A 92 -10.49 -6.81 -13.96
N ASN A 93 -9.23 -7.09 -14.28
CA ASN A 93 -8.89 -8.20 -15.16
C ASN A 93 -9.32 -9.54 -14.56
N PHE A 94 -9.03 -9.73 -13.28
CA PHE A 94 -9.43 -10.94 -12.56
C PHE A 94 -10.96 -11.08 -12.53
N TYR A 95 -11.66 -10.00 -12.24
CA TYR A 95 -13.12 -10.00 -12.18
C TYR A 95 -13.73 -10.33 -13.54
N ASN A 96 -13.22 -9.74 -14.60
CA ASN A 96 -13.72 -9.99 -15.94
C ASN A 96 -13.52 -11.45 -16.36
N ASN A 97 -12.36 -12.03 -16.05
CA ASN A 97 -12.09 -13.43 -16.33
C ASN A 97 -13.02 -14.35 -15.54
N PHE A 98 -13.27 -14.03 -14.29
CA PHE A 98 -14.15 -14.84 -13.45
C PHE A 98 -15.60 -14.76 -13.93
N ALA A 99 -16.07 -13.58 -14.30
CA ALA A 99 -17.41 -13.41 -14.84
C ALA A 99 -17.59 -14.17 -16.16
N SER A 100 -16.56 -14.17 -16.99
CA SER A 100 -16.56 -14.90 -18.25
C SER A 100 -16.70 -16.41 -18.03
N ILE A 101 -15.98 -16.95 -17.04
CA ILE A 101 -16.07 -18.37 -16.68
C ILE A 101 -17.48 -18.72 -16.17
N ASP A 102 -18.07 -17.86 -15.36
CA ASP A 102 -19.42 -18.08 -14.86
C ASP A 102 -20.45 -18.12 -15.98
N VAL A 103 -20.32 -17.25 -16.97
CA VAL A 103 -21.20 -17.24 -18.14
C VAL A 103 -21.07 -18.54 -18.92
N GLU A 104 -19.84 -19.01 -19.13
CA GLU A 104 -19.61 -20.28 -19.83
C GLU A 104 -20.22 -21.46 -19.09
N LYS A 105 -20.06 -21.48 -17.76
CA LYS A 105 -20.68 -22.52 -16.93
C LYS A 105 -22.19 -22.50 -17.03
N GLY A 106 -22.77 -21.30 -17.02
CA GLY A 106 -24.21 -21.14 -17.19
C GLY A 106 -24.70 -21.68 -18.51
N ASN A 107 -23.98 -21.40 -19.58
CA ASN A 107 -24.32 -21.91 -20.91
C ASN A 107 -24.22 -23.43 -20.98
N LYS A 108 -23.19 -24.03 -20.40
CA LYS A 108 -23.01 -25.49 -20.37
C LYS A 108 -24.12 -26.17 -19.58
N LEU A 109 -24.59 -25.54 -18.51
CA LEU A 109 -25.67 -26.11 -17.71
C LEU A 109 -27.02 -26.02 -18.39
N LYS A 110 -27.21 -25.03 -19.24
CA LYS A 110 -28.46 -24.86 -19.99
C LYS A 110 -28.55 -25.74 -21.22
N GLY A 111 -27.45 -26.18 -21.70
CA GLY A 111 -27.41 -26.85 -22.95
C GLY A 111 -27.12 -28.23 -23.04
#